data_b0e0523611900ac0848b240f995e6682
#
_entry.id   b0e0523611900ac0848b240f995e6682
#
_cell.length_a   1.000
_cell.length_b   1.000
_cell.length_c   1.000
_cell.angle_alpha   90.00
_cell.angle_beta   90.00
_cell.angle_gamma   90.00
#
_symmetry.space_group_name_H-M   'P 1'
#
loop_
_entity.id
_entity.type
_entity.pdbx_description
1 polymer ?
#
loop_
_entity_poly.entity_id
_entity_poly.type
_entity_poly.pdbx_seq_one_letter_code
_entity_poly.pdbx_strand_id
1 'polypeptide(L)'
;MVTLVAMTGILIKETVKAMEYSSRGIDFGDSVLITDKEIKDLPAGIRAERCESLDGIDRFNYESVYHLGHYVHTEFCLLIHYDGYVVHPECFRKEFLDYDYIGSPWPLPREGDDTTYRDINGNICRVGNSVSIRSKRLLDFPEKAGIPWTPEKGWYNEDGFICCRNRHLFEAAGMRFAPLELAVYFGHEQMIPEIEGITPFVFHKWEGTNAGYPDFRPKEPGFITGLRHLHGLVVNRGSK
;
A
#
# COMPACT_ATOMS: atom_id res chain seq x y z
N MET A 1 4.25 8.39 -16.52
CA MET A 1 4.98 9.03 -15.41
C MET A 1 4.37 8.56 -14.10
N VAL A 2 5.18 8.40 -13.03
CA VAL A 2 4.74 7.87 -11.71
C VAL A 2 4.99 8.93 -10.64
N THR A 3 4.02 9.20 -9.77
CA THR A 3 4.20 9.99 -8.54
C THR A 3 4.58 9.05 -7.39
N LEU A 4 5.66 9.35 -6.67
CA LEU A 4 5.94 8.71 -5.37
C LEU A 4 5.04 9.34 -4.32
N VAL A 5 4.24 8.53 -3.64
CA VAL A 5 3.27 9.01 -2.64
C VAL A 5 3.51 8.32 -1.31
N ALA A 6 3.46 9.10 -0.24
CA ALA A 6 3.28 8.57 1.10
C ALA A 6 2.17 9.36 1.80
N MET A 7 1.27 8.65 2.51
CA MET A 7 0.23 9.24 3.33
C MET A 7 0.40 8.77 4.76
N THR A 8 0.55 9.70 5.71
CA THR A 8 0.78 9.33 7.12
C THR A 8 0.47 10.46 8.10
N GLY A 9 -0.13 10.10 9.24
CA GLY A 9 -0.28 10.97 10.41
C GLY A 9 0.77 10.71 11.51
N ILE A 10 1.64 9.71 11.32
CA ILE A 10 2.63 9.26 12.31
C ILE A 10 3.97 8.97 11.62
N LEU A 11 5.07 8.90 12.38
CA LEU A 11 6.39 8.51 11.86
C LEU A 11 6.81 9.27 10.58
N ILE A 12 6.54 10.58 10.57
CA ILE A 12 6.74 11.43 9.37
C ILE A 12 8.19 11.46 8.94
N LYS A 13 9.13 11.60 9.89
CA LYS A 13 10.56 11.63 9.59
C LYS A 13 11.05 10.30 8.98
N GLU A 14 10.53 9.21 9.46
CA GLU A 14 10.81 7.85 9.00
C GLU A 14 10.23 7.64 7.60
N THR A 15 9.02 8.13 7.37
CA THR A 15 8.38 8.11 6.05
C THR A 15 9.14 8.95 5.04
N VAL A 16 9.60 10.15 5.42
CA VAL A 16 10.44 10.99 4.55
C VAL A 16 11.74 10.28 4.17
N LYS A 17 12.41 9.61 5.12
CA LYS A 17 13.60 8.79 4.81
C LYS A 17 13.29 7.65 3.84
N ALA A 18 12.13 7.00 3.98
CA ALA A 18 11.69 5.96 3.06
C ALA A 18 11.44 6.54 1.65
N MET A 19 10.89 7.76 1.54
CA MET A 19 10.71 8.46 0.27
C MET A 19 12.06 8.80 -0.38
N GLU A 20 13.00 9.38 0.36
CA GLU A 20 14.35 9.68 -0.14
C GLU A 20 15.07 8.39 -0.57
N TYR A 21 14.93 7.32 0.22
CA TYR A 21 15.52 6.03 -0.10
C TYR A 21 14.92 5.43 -1.38
N SER A 22 13.61 5.55 -1.57
CA SER A 22 12.89 5.07 -2.75
C SER A 22 13.26 5.83 -4.02
N SER A 23 13.65 7.10 -3.90
CA SER A 23 14.03 7.95 -5.04
C SER A 23 15.46 7.67 -5.57
N ARG A 24 16.20 6.76 -4.94
CA ARG A 24 17.53 6.39 -5.43
C ARG A 24 17.43 5.57 -6.72
N GLY A 25 17.95 6.10 -7.81
CA GLY A 25 17.96 5.41 -9.10
C GLY A 25 16.64 5.36 -9.85
N ILE A 26 15.61 6.07 -9.36
CA ILE A 26 14.33 6.26 -10.05
C ILE A 26 14.03 7.76 -10.14
N ASP A 27 13.71 8.20 -11.34
CA ASP A 27 13.22 9.56 -11.59
C ASP A 27 11.68 9.55 -11.57
N PHE A 28 11.11 9.91 -10.41
CA PHE A 28 9.68 10.08 -10.26
C PHE A 28 9.25 11.43 -10.87
N GLY A 29 8.11 11.45 -11.54
CA GLY A 29 7.58 12.69 -12.10
C GLY A 29 7.10 13.69 -11.04
N ASP A 30 6.86 13.21 -9.82
CA ASP A 30 6.48 13.99 -8.64
C ASP A 30 6.71 13.14 -7.38
N SER A 31 6.89 13.79 -6.22
CA SER A 31 6.97 13.11 -4.93
C SER A 31 6.18 13.89 -3.89
N VAL A 32 5.16 13.27 -3.29
CA VAL A 32 4.25 13.93 -2.37
C VAL A 32 4.09 13.19 -1.05
N LEU A 33 4.31 13.93 0.05
CA LEU A 33 3.95 13.51 1.40
C LEU A 33 2.59 14.13 1.76
N ILE A 34 1.60 13.28 2.00
CA ILE A 34 0.25 13.68 2.42
C ILE A 34 0.12 13.43 3.93
N THR A 35 -0.25 14.47 4.67
CA THR A 35 -0.32 14.38 6.14
C THR A 35 -1.29 15.41 6.74
N ASP A 36 -1.84 15.08 7.90
CA ASP A 36 -2.63 16.00 8.73
C ASP A 36 -1.76 16.89 9.65
N LYS A 37 -0.43 16.74 9.60
CA LYS A 37 0.52 17.49 10.44
C LYS A 37 1.15 18.66 9.68
N GLU A 38 1.51 19.70 10.40
CA GLU A 38 2.31 20.79 9.86
C GLU A 38 3.76 20.32 9.66
N ILE A 39 4.28 20.47 8.45
CA ILE A 39 5.66 20.13 8.09
C ILE A 39 6.40 21.42 7.76
N LYS A 40 7.53 21.65 8.44
CA LYS A 40 8.34 22.87 8.24
C LYS A 40 9.46 22.67 7.25
N ASP A 41 10.11 21.50 7.27
CA ASP A 41 11.29 21.21 6.47
C ASP A 41 11.13 19.86 5.78
N LEU A 42 11.18 19.85 4.45
CA LEU A 42 11.24 18.66 3.61
C LEU A 42 12.49 18.68 2.74
N PRO A 43 13.05 17.52 2.40
CA PRO A 43 14.08 17.41 1.40
C PRO A 43 13.63 17.98 0.04
N ALA A 44 14.60 18.52 -0.70
CA ALA A 44 14.31 19.00 -2.05
C ALA A 44 13.70 17.89 -2.92
N GLY A 45 12.66 18.21 -3.67
CA GLY A 45 11.97 17.26 -4.54
C GLY A 45 10.79 16.53 -3.88
N ILE A 46 10.57 16.69 -2.58
CA ILE A 46 9.36 16.19 -1.90
C ILE A 46 8.49 17.39 -1.53
N ARG A 47 7.27 17.44 -2.04
CA ARG A 47 6.26 18.42 -1.61
C ARG A 47 5.36 17.85 -0.52
N ALA A 48 4.80 18.72 0.33
CA ALA A 48 3.78 18.33 1.30
C ALA A 48 2.40 18.77 0.83
N GLU A 49 1.43 17.91 1.07
CA GLU A 49 0.01 18.23 0.93
C GLU A 49 -0.72 17.95 2.23
N ARG A 50 -1.65 18.82 2.58
CA ARG A 50 -2.44 18.67 3.79
C ARG A 50 -3.73 17.93 3.49
N CYS A 51 -4.00 16.88 4.28
CA CYS A 51 -5.27 16.18 4.28
C CYS A 51 -6.06 16.47 5.58
N GLU A 52 -7.24 15.91 5.67
CA GLU A 52 -7.99 15.84 6.92
C GLU A 52 -7.28 14.93 7.94
N SER A 53 -7.83 14.81 9.15
CA SER A 53 -7.22 14.03 10.23
C SER A 53 -6.92 12.58 9.81
N LEU A 54 -5.72 12.11 10.15
CA LEU A 54 -5.28 10.72 10.01
C LEU A 54 -5.13 10.08 11.41
N ASP A 55 -6.14 10.24 12.26
CA ASP A 55 -6.11 9.86 13.67
C ASP A 55 -6.41 8.37 13.93
N GLY A 56 -6.31 7.54 12.92
CA GLY A 56 -6.45 6.09 13.03
C GLY A 56 -6.48 5.39 11.70
N ILE A 57 -6.47 4.07 11.75
CA ILE A 57 -6.45 3.22 10.55
C ILE A 57 -7.72 3.39 9.70
N ASP A 58 -8.88 3.60 10.33
CA ASP A 58 -10.13 3.81 9.62
C ASP A 58 -10.09 5.06 8.75
N ARG A 59 -9.56 6.15 9.32
CA ARG A 59 -9.43 7.41 8.59
C ARG A 59 -8.39 7.32 7.49
N PHE A 60 -7.25 6.69 7.78
CA PHE A 60 -6.24 6.42 6.75
C PHE A 60 -6.81 5.61 5.58
N ASN A 61 -7.55 4.54 5.86
CA ASN A 61 -8.16 3.71 4.83
C ASN A 61 -9.15 4.51 3.98
N TYR A 62 -10.01 5.30 4.62
CA TYR A 62 -10.97 6.16 3.94
C TYR A 62 -10.29 7.18 3.01
N GLU A 63 -9.30 7.93 3.54
CA GLU A 63 -8.54 8.91 2.78
C GLU A 63 -7.77 8.27 1.61
N SER A 64 -7.20 7.07 1.82
CA SER A 64 -6.49 6.34 0.79
C SER A 64 -7.39 5.84 -0.35
N VAL A 65 -8.65 5.53 -0.04
CA VAL A 65 -9.63 5.05 -1.03
C VAL A 65 -10.24 6.19 -1.83
N TYR A 66 -10.65 7.28 -1.16
CA TYR A 66 -11.47 8.31 -1.82
C TYR A 66 -10.71 9.57 -2.20
N HIS A 67 -9.67 9.92 -1.45
CA HIS A 67 -9.03 11.23 -1.60
C HIS A 67 -7.57 11.16 -2.08
N LEU A 68 -6.92 9.99 -2.05
CA LEU A 68 -5.54 9.86 -2.53
C LEU A 68 -5.37 10.37 -3.96
N GLY A 69 -6.38 10.16 -4.81
CA GLY A 69 -6.40 10.63 -6.19
C GLY A 69 -6.28 12.15 -6.33
N HIS A 70 -6.77 12.94 -5.37
CA HIS A 70 -6.72 14.40 -5.42
C HIS A 70 -5.30 14.96 -5.43
N TYR A 71 -4.34 14.21 -4.88
CA TYR A 71 -2.93 14.61 -4.75
C TYR A 71 -2.03 14.07 -5.85
N VAL A 72 -2.54 13.19 -6.73
CA VAL A 72 -1.79 12.54 -7.81
C VAL A 72 -2.17 13.15 -9.15
N HIS A 73 -1.18 13.73 -9.84
CA HIS A 73 -1.39 14.40 -11.13
C HIS A 73 -0.73 13.67 -12.31
N THR A 74 -0.07 12.55 -12.07
CA THR A 74 0.49 11.65 -13.08
C THR A 74 -0.45 10.48 -13.37
N GLU A 75 -0.15 9.67 -14.39
CA GLU A 75 -0.97 8.50 -14.76
C GLU A 75 -0.99 7.42 -13.70
N PHE A 76 0.08 7.33 -12.90
CA PHE A 76 0.25 6.32 -11.84
C PHE A 76 0.84 6.95 -10.59
N CYS A 77 0.59 6.34 -9.44
CA CYS A 77 1.37 6.57 -8.23
C CYS A 77 1.96 5.26 -7.71
N LEU A 78 3.09 5.37 -7.02
CA LEU A 78 3.63 4.34 -6.13
C LEU A 78 3.36 4.80 -4.70
N LEU A 79 2.42 4.15 -4.02
CA LEU A 79 2.15 4.38 -2.60
C LEU A 79 3.14 3.59 -1.76
N ILE A 80 3.81 4.27 -0.84
CA ILE A 80 4.79 3.68 0.09
C ILE A 80 4.48 4.07 1.53
N HIS A 81 5.12 3.36 2.46
CA HIS A 81 5.06 3.59 3.90
C HIS A 81 6.46 3.64 4.50
N TYR A 82 6.56 4.07 5.78
CA TYR A 82 7.84 4.03 6.51
C TYR A 82 8.40 2.60 6.64
N ASP A 83 7.54 1.58 6.58
CA ASP A 83 7.85 0.15 6.70
C ASP A 83 7.63 -0.63 5.40
N GLY A 84 7.48 0.08 4.28
CA GLY A 84 7.33 -0.52 2.96
C GLY A 84 7.64 0.48 1.85
N TYR A 85 8.73 0.23 1.11
CA TYR A 85 9.26 1.18 0.12
C TYR A 85 10.16 0.47 -0.90
N VAL A 86 10.66 1.22 -1.90
CA VAL A 86 11.56 0.68 -2.94
C VAL A 86 12.90 0.27 -2.34
N VAL A 87 13.29 -0.98 -2.56
CA VAL A 87 14.59 -1.52 -2.12
C VAL A 87 15.53 -1.85 -3.27
N HIS A 88 14.99 -2.25 -4.41
CA HIS A 88 15.74 -2.61 -5.62
C HIS A 88 15.22 -1.84 -6.83
N PRO A 89 15.60 -0.56 -7.01
CA PRO A 89 15.12 0.27 -8.13
C PRO A 89 15.43 -0.34 -9.50
N GLU A 90 16.53 -1.10 -9.63
CA GLU A 90 16.92 -1.85 -10.83
C GLU A 90 15.94 -2.97 -11.20
N CYS A 91 15.12 -3.42 -10.25
CA CYS A 91 14.06 -4.43 -10.47
C CYS A 91 12.75 -3.83 -10.98
N PHE A 92 12.68 -2.52 -11.22
CA PHE A 92 11.49 -1.94 -11.83
C PHE A 92 11.22 -2.54 -13.21
N ARG A 93 9.99 -2.94 -13.48
CA ARG A 93 9.53 -3.46 -14.77
C ARG A 93 8.46 -2.54 -15.35
N LYS A 94 8.55 -2.23 -16.64
CA LYS A 94 7.55 -1.40 -17.32
C LYS A 94 6.17 -2.04 -17.30
N GLU A 95 6.11 -3.34 -17.30
CA GLU A 95 4.89 -4.17 -17.24
C GLU A 95 4.07 -3.93 -15.97
N PHE A 96 4.66 -3.38 -14.90
CA PHE A 96 3.91 -2.95 -13.72
C PHE A 96 2.90 -1.84 -14.04
N LEU A 97 3.16 -1.04 -15.08
CA LEU A 97 2.29 0.03 -15.55
C LEU A 97 1.24 -0.43 -16.59
N ASP A 98 1.21 -1.71 -16.92
CA ASP A 98 0.16 -2.29 -17.79
C ASP A 98 -1.13 -2.57 -17.02
N TYR A 99 -1.12 -2.42 -15.71
CA TYR A 99 -2.24 -2.70 -14.80
C TYR A 99 -2.62 -1.47 -14.00
N ASP A 100 -3.90 -1.40 -13.63
CA ASP A 100 -4.40 -0.30 -12.79
C ASP A 100 -4.02 -0.47 -11.32
N TYR A 101 -3.79 -1.72 -10.91
CA TYR A 101 -3.33 -2.06 -9.58
C TYR A 101 -2.30 -3.18 -9.64
N ILE A 102 -1.17 -2.96 -8.99
CA ILE A 102 -0.20 -4.00 -8.63
C ILE A 102 0.31 -3.76 -7.22
N GLY A 103 0.29 -4.80 -6.40
CA GLY A 103 0.84 -4.84 -5.05
C GLY A 103 1.58 -6.14 -4.79
N SER A 104 1.96 -6.40 -3.56
CA SER A 104 2.62 -7.65 -3.19
C SER A 104 1.67 -8.84 -3.26
N PRO A 105 2.19 -10.05 -3.54
CA PRO A 105 1.38 -11.26 -3.48
C PRO A 105 0.91 -11.56 -2.06
N TRP A 106 -0.33 -11.99 -1.95
CA TRP A 106 -0.91 -12.48 -0.70
C TRP A 106 -0.78 -14.01 -0.57
N PRO A 107 -0.67 -14.53 0.66
CA PRO A 107 -0.72 -15.97 0.89
C PRO A 107 -2.09 -16.53 0.54
N LEU A 108 -2.19 -17.85 0.44
CA LEU A 108 -3.48 -18.50 0.42
C LEU A 108 -4.21 -18.27 1.76
N PRO A 109 -5.54 -18.11 1.76
CA PRO A 109 -6.32 -18.06 2.98
C PRO A 109 -6.06 -19.29 3.85
N ARG A 110 -6.11 -19.11 5.17
CA ARG A 110 -6.03 -20.24 6.10
C ARG A 110 -7.23 -21.17 5.92
N GLU A 111 -7.05 -22.45 6.24
CA GLU A 111 -8.16 -23.40 6.24
C GLU A 111 -9.26 -22.92 7.18
N GLY A 112 -10.51 -22.93 6.71
CA GLY A 112 -11.66 -22.41 7.44
C GLY A 112 -11.84 -20.90 7.43
N ASP A 113 -10.95 -20.13 6.80
CA ASP A 113 -11.14 -18.69 6.58
C ASP A 113 -11.83 -18.48 5.22
N ASP A 114 -13.07 -18.05 5.27
CA ASP A 114 -13.95 -17.81 4.12
C ASP A 114 -14.09 -16.33 3.73
N THR A 115 -13.35 -15.45 4.39
CA THR A 115 -13.40 -13.98 4.16
C THR A 115 -12.09 -13.36 3.73
N THR A 116 -10.97 -13.72 4.38
CA THR A 116 -9.66 -13.10 4.13
C THR A 116 -9.16 -13.44 2.72
N TYR A 117 -8.64 -12.44 2.00
CA TYR A 117 -8.14 -12.57 0.63
C TYR A 117 -9.15 -13.18 -0.35
N ARG A 118 -10.44 -12.94 -0.15
CA ARG A 118 -11.50 -13.41 -1.06
C ARG A 118 -12.36 -12.24 -1.55
N ASP A 119 -12.83 -12.35 -2.78
CA ASP A 119 -13.83 -11.44 -3.31
C ASP A 119 -15.24 -11.79 -2.76
N ILE A 120 -16.23 -11.03 -3.17
CA ILE A 120 -17.63 -11.23 -2.75
C ILE A 120 -18.23 -12.55 -3.24
N ASN A 121 -17.61 -13.22 -4.21
CA ASN A 121 -18.03 -14.51 -4.76
C ASN A 121 -17.25 -15.68 -4.14
N GLY A 122 -16.34 -15.39 -3.19
CA GLY A 122 -15.47 -16.39 -2.56
C GLY A 122 -14.22 -16.76 -3.36
N ASN A 123 -13.94 -16.10 -4.50
CA ASN A 123 -12.72 -16.32 -5.25
C ASN A 123 -11.51 -15.77 -4.51
N ILE A 124 -10.40 -16.50 -4.54
CA ILE A 124 -9.16 -16.10 -3.86
C ILE A 124 -8.47 -14.97 -4.62
N CYS A 125 -8.22 -13.87 -3.94
CA CYS A 125 -7.42 -12.74 -4.43
C CYS A 125 -5.98 -12.91 -3.95
N ARG A 126 -5.05 -13.05 -4.89
CA ARG A 126 -3.63 -13.34 -4.60
C ARG A 126 -2.72 -12.12 -4.68
N VAL A 127 -3.24 -10.96 -5.03
CA VAL A 127 -2.47 -9.71 -5.18
C VAL A 127 -3.21 -8.57 -4.52
N GLY A 128 -2.52 -7.84 -3.67
CA GLY A 128 -3.03 -6.67 -2.98
C GLY A 128 -1.89 -5.92 -2.29
N ASN A 129 -2.11 -5.45 -1.09
CA ASN A 129 -1.15 -4.68 -0.27
C ASN A 129 -1.25 -3.16 -0.45
N SER A 130 -1.04 -2.45 0.65
CA SER A 130 -1.03 -0.99 0.67
C SER A 130 0.13 -0.41 -0.15
N VAL A 131 1.35 -0.99 -0.04
CA VAL A 131 2.49 -0.64 -0.90
C VAL A 131 2.22 -1.16 -2.31
N SER A 132 1.88 -0.25 -3.22
CA SER A 132 1.32 -0.62 -4.52
C SER A 132 1.49 0.47 -5.56
N ILE A 133 1.53 0.09 -6.85
CA ILE A 133 1.29 1.03 -7.94
C ILE A 133 -0.21 1.03 -8.25
N ARG A 134 -0.76 2.22 -8.36
CA ARG A 134 -2.18 2.47 -8.67
C ARG A 134 -2.29 3.48 -9.80
N SER A 135 -3.16 3.21 -10.78
CA SER A 135 -3.43 4.18 -11.85
C SER A 135 -4.29 5.33 -11.32
N LYS A 136 -4.16 6.51 -11.91
CA LYS A 136 -4.98 7.69 -11.58
C LYS A 136 -6.48 7.39 -11.71
N ARG A 137 -6.88 6.65 -12.74
CA ARG A 137 -8.29 6.28 -12.93
C ARG A 137 -8.82 5.34 -11.85
N LEU A 138 -7.97 4.44 -11.31
CA LEU A 138 -8.34 3.59 -10.19
C LEU A 138 -8.53 4.42 -8.91
N LEU A 139 -7.62 5.37 -8.65
CA LEU A 139 -7.70 6.26 -7.48
C LEU A 139 -8.97 7.13 -7.48
N ASP A 140 -9.38 7.62 -8.65
CA ASP A 140 -10.55 8.49 -8.78
C ASP A 140 -11.89 7.73 -8.78
N PHE A 141 -11.86 6.43 -9.05
CA PHE A 141 -13.07 5.66 -9.31
C PHE A 141 -14.01 5.52 -8.12
N PRO A 142 -13.56 5.23 -6.89
CA PRO A 142 -14.45 5.05 -5.75
C PRO A 142 -15.34 6.27 -5.49
N GLU A 143 -14.77 7.47 -5.51
CA GLU A 143 -15.50 8.71 -5.33
C GLU A 143 -16.44 8.98 -6.50
N LYS A 144 -15.94 8.92 -7.74
CA LYS A 144 -16.74 9.17 -8.97
C LYS A 144 -17.90 8.19 -9.14
N ALA A 145 -17.71 6.94 -8.75
CA ALA A 145 -18.73 5.90 -8.84
C ALA A 145 -19.67 5.86 -7.62
N GLY A 146 -19.38 6.65 -6.57
CA GLY A 146 -20.18 6.67 -5.34
C GLY A 146 -20.17 5.33 -4.61
N ILE A 147 -19.03 4.60 -4.64
CA ILE A 147 -18.92 3.31 -3.95
C ILE A 147 -19.01 3.60 -2.43
N PRO A 148 -19.94 2.98 -1.68
CA PRO A 148 -20.06 3.24 -0.25
C PRO A 148 -18.86 2.65 0.52
N TRP A 149 -18.39 3.35 1.55
CA TRP A 149 -17.42 2.82 2.50
C TRP A 149 -18.05 1.74 3.36
N THR A 150 -17.58 0.52 3.23
CA THR A 150 -18.09 -0.66 3.95
C THR A 150 -16.93 -1.43 4.58
N PRO A 151 -16.40 -0.99 5.74
CA PRO A 151 -15.28 -1.64 6.42
C PRO A 151 -15.78 -2.93 7.10
N GLU A 152 -15.87 -4.01 6.36
CA GLU A 152 -16.31 -5.32 6.83
C GLU A 152 -15.15 -6.26 7.12
N LYS A 153 -15.38 -7.30 7.90
CA LYS A 153 -14.40 -8.35 8.18
C LYS A 153 -13.86 -8.95 6.88
N GLY A 154 -12.54 -9.07 6.77
CA GLY A 154 -11.84 -9.54 5.58
C GLY A 154 -11.57 -8.46 4.53
N TRP A 155 -12.26 -7.31 4.60
CA TRP A 155 -12.12 -6.19 3.65
C TRP A 155 -11.94 -4.83 4.35
N TYR A 156 -11.45 -4.86 5.58
CA TYR A 156 -11.37 -3.71 6.46
C TYR A 156 -10.36 -2.65 5.97
N ASN A 157 -9.20 -3.09 5.47
CA ASN A 157 -8.17 -2.19 4.97
C ASN A 157 -8.47 -1.77 3.54
N GLU A 158 -7.87 -0.65 3.11
CA GLU A 158 -8.08 -0.08 1.78
C GLU A 158 -7.72 -1.05 0.64
N ASP A 159 -6.70 -1.89 0.83
CA ASP A 159 -6.30 -2.91 -0.13
C ASP A 159 -7.33 -4.05 -0.23
N GLY A 160 -7.87 -4.52 0.89
CA GLY A 160 -8.98 -5.47 0.92
C GLY A 160 -10.26 -4.89 0.31
N PHE A 161 -10.53 -3.60 0.56
CA PHE A 161 -11.66 -2.89 -0.04
C PHE A 161 -11.55 -2.81 -1.57
N ILE A 162 -10.36 -2.49 -2.09
CA ILE A 162 -10.11 -2.36 -3.53
C ILE A 162 -9.97 -3.74 -4.19
N CYS A 163 -9.06 -4.58 -3.67
CA CYS A 163 -8.61 -5.80 -4.35
C CYS A 163 -9.53 -7.01 -4.13
N CYS A 164 -10.42 -6.96 -3.12
CA CYS A 164 -11.35 -8.02 -2.80
C CYS A 164 -12.81 -7.56 -2.89
N ARG A 165 -13.24 -6.73 -1.92
CA ARG A 165 -14.67 -6.36 -1.74
C ARG A 165 -15.28 -5.75 -2.99
N ASN A 166 -14.64 -4.78 -3.59
CA ASN A 166 -15.17 -4.00 -4.71
C ASN A 166 -14.48 -4.31 -6.05
N ARG A 167 -13.55 -5.28 -6.08
CA ARG A 167 -12.79 -5.63 -7.29
C ARG A 167 -13.67 -5.75 -8.53
N HIS A 168 -14.81 -6.42 -8.42
CA HIS A 168 -15.76 -6.60 -9.52
C HIS A 168 -16.28 -5.29 -10.12
N LEU A 169 -16.39 -4.21 -9.31
CA LEU A 169 -16.81 -2.88 -9.80
C LEU A 169 -15.70 -2.23 -10.62
N PHE A 170 -14.45 -2.32 -10.16
CA PHE A 170 -13.29 -1.82 -10.89
C PHE A 170 -13.09 -2.59 -12.21
N GLU A 171 -13.20 -3.91 -12.19
CA GLU A 171 -13.09 -4.76 -13.39
C GLU A 171 -14.23 -4.47 -14.38
N ALA A 172 -15.46 -4.28 -13.91
CA ALA A 172 -16.58 -3.88 -14.75
C ALA A 172 -16.38 -2.51 -15.41
N ALA A 173 -15.62 -1.61 -14.77
CA ALA A 173 -15.18 -0.33 -15.34
C ALA A 173 -13.94 -0.45 -16.24
N GLY A 174 -13.50 -1.67 -16.58
CA GLY A 174 -12.38 -1.95 -17.47
C GLY A 174 -11.00 -1.79 -16.84
N MET A 175 -10.90 -1.81 -15.52
CA MET A 175 -9.62 -1.76 -14.80
C MET A 175 -9.02 -3.16 -14.66
N ARG A 176 -7.69 -3.22 -14.69
CA ARG A 176 -6.94 -4.48 -14.64
C ARG A 176 -6.10 -4.57 -13.38
N PHE A 177 -6.19 -5.70 -12.70
CA PHE A 177 -5.34 -6.05 -11.57
C PHE A 177 -4.24 -6.99 -12.03
N ALA A 178 -3.00 -6.74 -11.58
CA ALA A 178 -1.87 -7.57 -11.97
C ALA A 178 -2.04 -9.03 -11.49
N PRO A 179 -1.61 -10.01 -12.31
CA PRO A 179 -1.61 -11.40 -11.91
C PRO A 179 -0.47 -11.71 -10.93
N LEU A 180 -0.57 -12.84 -10.22
CA LEU A 180 0.41 -13.29 -9.24
C LEU A 180 1.83 -13.41 -9.84
N GLU A 181 1.93 -13.93 -11.06
CA GLU A 181 3.17 -14.16 -11.79
C GLU A 181 3.97 -12.87 -12.05
N LEU A 182 3.32 -11.73 -12.05
CA LEU A 182 3.97 -10.43 -12.14
C LEU A 182 4.20 -9.83 -10.75
N ALA A 183 3.24 -9.98 -9.83
CA ALA A 183 3.27 -9.40 -8.50
C ALA A 183 4.44 -9.92 -7.65
N VAL A 184 4.90 -11.16 -7.87
CA VAL A 184 6.07 -11.72 -7.18
C VAL A 184 7.37 -10.95 -7.43
N TYR A 185 7.47 -10.23 -8.55
CA TYR A 185 8.60 -9.35 -8.86
C TYR A 185 8.37 -7.91 -8.38
N PHE A 186 7.12 -7.54 -8.15
CA PHE A 186 6.81 -6.20 -7.67
C PHE A 186 7.17 -6.03 -6.21
N GLY A 187 6.62 -6.88 -5.32
CA GLY A 187 6.82 -6.65 -3.90
C GLY A 187 6.73 -7.90 -3.04
N HIS A 188 7.40 -7.88 -1.89
CA HIS A 188 7.32 -8.93 -0.89
C HIS A 188 6.83 -8.37 0.44
N GLU A 189 5.84 -9.02 1.05
CA GLU A 189 5.37 -8.76 2.40
C GLU A 189 5.49 -10.02 3.25
N GLN A 190 4.70 -11.04 2.94
CA GLN A 190 4.70 -12.32 3.63
C GLN A 190 5.49 -13.36 2.83
N MET A 191 6.11 -14.28 3.56
CA MET A 191 6.82 -15.41 2.93
C MET A 191 5.81 -16.38 2.35
N ILE A 192 5.85 -16.53 1.04
CA ILE A 192 5.07 -17.52 0.27
C ILE A 192 6.02 -18.28 -0.66
N PRO A 193 5.70 -19.52 -1.03
CA PRO A 193 6.59 -20.32 -1.89
C PRO A 193 6.93 -19.66 -3.22
N GLU A 194 5.99 -18.90 -3.79
CA GLU A 194 6.12 -18.30 -5.13
C GLU A 194 7.17 -17.19 -5.20
N ILE A 195 7.63 -16.62 -4.07
CA ILE A 195 8.67 -15.58 -4.06
C ILE A 195 10.08 -16.12 -3.80
N GLU A 196 10.23 -17.43 -3.63
CA GLU A 196 11.53 -18.03 -3.36
C GLU A 196 12.54 -17.74 -4.48
N GLY A 197 13.70 -17.18 -4.12
CA GLY A 197 14.76 -16.81 -5.06
C GLY A 197 14.49 -15.57 -5.92
N ILE A 198 13.38 -14.86 -5.70
CA ILE A 198 13.04 -13.63 -6.43
C ILE A 198 13.48 -12.41 -5.63
N THR A 199 14.12 -11.46 -6.32
CA THR A 199 14.44 -10.13 -5.76
C THR A 199 13.29 -9.17 -6.11
N PRO A 200 12.58 -8.59 -5.11
CA PRO A 200 11.46 -7.70 -5.37
C PRO A 200 11.90 -6.27 -5.65
N PHE A 201 11.07 -5.49 -6.32
CA PHE A 201 11.24 -4.04 -6.50
C PHE A 201 10.98 -3.28 -5.18
N VAL A 202 9.89 -3.63 -4.46
CA VAL A 202 9.51 -3.05 -3.15
C VAL A 202 9.39 -4.14 -2.09
N PHE A 203 9.36 -3.75 -0.84
CA PHE A 203 8.92 -4.62 0.25
C PHE A 203 7.87 -3.92 1.13
N HIS A 204 7.21 -4.69 1.98
CA HIS A 204 6.37 -4.17 3.06
C HIS A 204 6.54 -5.05 4.28
N LYS A 205 6.89 -4.45 5.41
CA LYS A 205 7.21 -5.09 6.70
C LYS A 205 8.50 -5.93 6.68
N TRP A 206 9.18 -5.93 7.82
CA TRP A 206 10.44 -6.67 8.00
C TRP A 206 10.20 -8.10 8.43
N GLU A 207 9.74 -8.94 7.52
CA GLU A 207 9.52 -10.37 7.73
C GLU A 207 10.37 -11.19 6.77
N GLY A 208 10.79 -12.39 7.19
CA GLY A 208 11.55 -13.32 6.35
C GLY A 208 12.75 -12.66 5.68
N THR A 209 12.81 -12.72 4.35
CA THR A 209 13.90 -12.12 3.54
C THR A 209 13.92 -10.60 3.62
N ASN A 210 12.84 -9.97 4.01
CA ASN A 210 12.76 -8.51 4.17
C ASN A 210 13.46 -8.00 5.43
N ALA A 211 13.83 -8.89 6.35
CA ALA A 211 14.47 -8.52 7.63
C ALA A 211 15.81 -7.80 7.46
N GLY A 212 16.49 -8.00 6.34
CA GLY A 212 17.77 -7.37 6.01
C GLY A 212 17.67 -5.97 5.41
N TYR A 213 16.47 -5.48 5.08
CA TYR A 213 16.29 -4.15 4.50
C TYR A 213 16.44 -3.03 5.53
N PRO A 214 16.81 -1.80 5.12
CA PRO A 214 16.99 -0.68 6.03
C PRO A 214 15.76 -0.43 6.91
N ASP A 215 15.99 -0.20 8.20
CA ASP A 215 14.94 0.12 9.17
C ASP A 215 15.15 1.55 9.69
N PHE A 216 14.27 2.45 9.32
CA PHE A 216 14.33 3.86 9.69
C PHE A 216 13.60 4.18 10.98
N ARG A 217 12.94 3.21 11.62
CA ARG A 217 12.19 3.43 12.86
C ARG A 217 13.09 3.95 13.98
N PRO A 218 12.52 4.73 14.92
CA PRO A 218 13.26 5.16 16.11
C PRO A 218 13.76 3.94 16.89
N LYS A 219 15.02 3.98 17.30
CA LYS A 219 15.66 2.88 18.07
C LYS A 219 15.33 2.88 19.58
N GLU A 220 14.42 3.75 20.03
CA GLU A 220 14.09 3.86 21.46
C GLU A 220 13.08 2.81 21.91
N PRO A 221 13.31 2.15 23.08
CA PRO A 221 12.52 1.01 23.54
C PRO A 221 11.05 1.28 23.86
N GLY A 222 10.64 2.53 24.01
CA GLY A 222 9.28 2.89 24.46
C GLY A 222 8.24 3.06 23.35
N PHE A 223 8.65 3.21 22.11
CA PHE A 223 7.73 3.57 21.01
C PHE A 223 7.09 2.36 20.31
N ILE A 224 7.70 1.20 20.41
CA ILE A 224 7.30 0.00 19.64
C ILE A 224 6.04 -0.68 20.17
N THR A 225 5.75 -0.54 21.48
CA THR A 225 4.63 -1.26 22.10
C THR A 225 3.25 -0.71 21.67
N GLY A 226 3.13 0.58 21.41
CA GLY A 226 1.87 1.21 21.01
C GLY A 226 1.46 0.90 19.57
N LEU A 227 2.43 0.83 18.65
CA LEU A 227 2.17 0.61 17.23
C LEU A 227 1.86 -0.84 16.87
N ARG A 228 2.48 -1.80 17.58
CA ARG A 228 2.10 -3.22 17.44
C ARG A 228 0.66 -3.48 17.88
N HIS A 229 0.13 -2.69 18.81
CA HIS A 229 -1.27 -2.79 19.25
C HIS A 229 -2.25 -2.28 18.21
N LEU A 230 -1.91 -1.26 17.43
CA LEU A 230 -2.78 -0.75 16.37
C LEU A 230 -2.87 -1.72 15.17
N HIS A 231 -1.78 -2.38 14.80
CA HIS A 231 -1.79 -3.39 13.72
C HIS A 231 -2.24 -4.78 14.21
N GLY A 232 -2.03 -5.13 15.48
CA GLY A 232 -2.44 -6.41 16.08
C GLY A 232 -3.90 -6.49 16.51
N LEU A 233 -4.57 -5.37 16.75
CA LEU A 233 -5.99 -5.34 17.14
C LEU A 233 -6.96 -5.71 15.99
N VAL A 234 -6.51 -5.59 14.76
CA VAL A 234 -7.31 -5.98 13.59
C VAL A 234 -7.36 -7.50 13.39
N VAL A 235 -6.33 -8.23 13.84
CA VAL A 235 -6.25 -9.70 13.66
C VAL A 235 -6.93 -10.49 14.77
N ASN A 236 -7.15 -9.91 15.97
CA ASN A 236 -7.60 -10.66 17.16
C ASN A 236 -9.03 -10.37 17.65
N ARG A 237 -9.87 -9.62 16.93
CA ARG A 237 -11.30 -9.46 17.27
C ARG A 237 -12.24 -10.47 16.58
N GLY A 238 -11.74 -11.64 16.24
CA GLY A 238 -12.47 -12.70 15.56
C GLY A 238 -12.54 -14.04 16.27
N SER A 239 -12.42 -14.07 17.61
CA SER A 239 -12.64 -15.30 18.38
C SER A 239 -13.58 -14.99 19.55
N LYS A 240 -14.87 -15.02 19.29
CA LYS A 240 -15.96 -15.51 20.16
C LYS A 240 -17.25 -15.53 19.34
#